data_85d7cdb61d4b9f3c6acdf39c0a9122af
#
_entry.id   85d7cdb61d4b9f3c6acdf39c0a9122af
#
_cell.length_a   1.000
_cell.length_b   1.000
_cell.length_c   1.000
_cell.angle_alpha   90.00
_cell.angle_beta   90.00
_cell.angle_gamma   90.00
#
_symmetry.space_group_name_H-M   'P 1'
#
loop_
_entity.id
_entity.type
_entity.pdbx_description
1 polymer ?
#
loop_
_entity_poly.entity_id
_entity_poly.type
_entity_poly.pdbx_seq_one_letter_code
_entity_poly.pdbx_strand_id
1 'polypeptide(L)'
;MTISAVSPLPDIASISNALGDGITVITATQRLARHLINETAQYRSPVSRFPNILSLDAWVRQVWRQNAETADTSRRLLVGSEVDALWREVISKYESQNSAFSLLQPEAAAALAARCRSALKEYCIPMASEQVRAAFNSESDTACSLR
;
A
#
# COMPACT_ATOMS: atom_id res chain seq x y z
N MET A 1 0.12 29.16 9.61
CA MET A 1 0.57 28.00 8.81
C MET A 1 1.03 28.53 7.47
N THR A 2 2.32 28.77 7.32
CA THR A 2 2.90 29.44 6.11
C THR A 2 3.14 28.32 5.09
N ILE A 3 2.40 28.34 3.99
CA ILE A 3 2.65 27.45 2.85
C ILE A 3 3.95 27.94 2.21
N SER A 4 5.01 27.19 2.41
CA SER A 4 6.29 27.44 1.76
C SER A 4 6.10 27.33 0.24
N ALA A 5 6.61 28.28 -0.50
CA ALA A 5 6.54 28.30 -1.96
C ALA A 5 7.02 26.94 -2.52
N VAL A 6 6.23 26.39 -3.45
CA VAL A 6 6.62 25.18 -4.19
C VAL A 6 7.90 25.51 -4.94
N SER A 7 9.02 24.95 -4.51
CA SER A 7 10.29 25.06 -5.23
C SER A 7 10.13 24.45 -6.63
N PRO A 8 10.69 25.05 -7.68
CA PRO A 8 10.71 24.43 -8.99
C PRO A 8 11.33 23.02 -8.87
N LEU A 9 10.85 22.09 -9.71
CA LEU A 9 11.39 20.73 -9.73
C LEU A 9 12.91 20.80 -9.93
N PRO A 10 13.69 20.12 -9.07
CA PRO A 10 15.14 20.12 -9.18
C PRO A 10 15.54 19.47 -10.52
N ASP A 11 16.54 20.04 -11.18
CA ASP A 11 17.13 19.45 -12.37
C ASP A 11 17.90 18.16 -12.03
N ILE A 12 18.21 17.36 -13.03
CA ILE A 12 18.90 16.07 -12.83
C ILE A 12 20.29 16.24 -12.25
N ALA A 13 20.98 17.35 -12.58
CA ALA A 13 22.30 17.65 -12.04
C ALA A 13 22.22 17.91 -10.53
N SER A 14 21.24 18.69 -10.08
CA SER A 14 20.99 18.95 -8.66
C SER A 14 20.65 17.67 -7.90
N ILE A 15 19.85 16.78 -8.49
CA ILE A 15 19.53 15.45 -7.92
C ILE A 15 20.81 14.61 -7.81
N SER A 16 21.64 14.60 -8.85
CA SER A 16 22.89 13.82 -8.85
C SER A 16 23.87 14.31 -7.77
N ASN A 17 23.99 15.63 -7.58
CA ASN A 17 24.81 16.21 -6.52
C ASN A 17 24.29 15.84 -5.13
N ALA A 18 22.99 15.98 -4.90
CA ALA A 18 22.37 15.59 -3.63
C ALA A 18 22.58 14.10 -3.29
N LEU A 19 22.54 13.24 -4.29
CA LEU A 19 22.84 11.81 -4.12
C LEU A 19 24.32 11.57 -3.78
N GLY A 20 25.23 12.38 -4.33
CA GLY A 20 26.64 12.37 -3.97
C GLY A 20 26.88 12.71 -2.50
N ASP A 21 26.08 13.60 -1.93
CA ASP A 21 26.08 14.03 -0.54
C ASP A 21 25.37 13.03 0.40
N GLY A 22 24.91 11.89 -0.11
CA GLY A 22 24.24 10.84 0.67
C GLY A 22 22.77 11.10 0.96
N ILE A 23 22.14 12.07 0.30
CA ILE A 23 20.72 12.39 0.47
C ILE A 23 19.87 11.31 -0.23
N THR A 24 18.79 10.90 0.44
CA THR A 24 17.80 10.00 -0.15
C THR A 24 16.76 10.81 -0.94
N VAL A 25 16.57 10.46 -2.20
CA VAL A 25 15.53 11.07 -3.05
C VAL A 25 14.28 10.20 -3.02
N ILE A 26 13.15 10.78 -2.60
CA ILE A 26 11.86 10.09 -2.54
C ILE A 26 10.99 10.56 -3.70
N THR A 27 10.43 9.59 -4.43
CA THR A 27 9.55 9.86 -5.58
C THR A 27 8.14 9.35 -5.31
N ALA A 28 7.14 9.93 -5.98
CA ALA A 28 5.76 9.52 -5.84
C ALA A 28 5.50 8.09 -6.36
N THR A 29 6.25 7.63 -7.37
CA THR A 29 6.03 6.33 -8.00
C THR A 29 7.34 5.59 -8.25
N GLN A 30 7.26 4.26 -8.28
CA GLN A 30 8.42 3.42 -8.61
C GLN A 30 8.92 3.62 -10.05
N ARG A 31 8.03 3.99 -10.97
CA ARG A 31 8.39 4.30 -12.35
C ARG A 31 9.29 5.53 -12.40
N LEU A 32 8.93 6.58 -11.67
CA LEU A 32 9.73 7.80 -11.58
C LEU A 32 11.08 7.53 -10.90
N ALA A 33 11.11 6.74 -9.84
CA ALA A 33 12.35 6.32 -9.20
C ALA A 33 13.31 5.64 -10.20
N ARG A 34 12.82 4.68 -10.98
CA ARG A 34 13.62 3.99 -12.01
C ARG A 34 14.10 4.93 -13.11
N HIS A 35 13.25 5.84 -13.55
CA HIS A 35 13.62 6.85 -14.55
C HIS A 35 14.77 7.72 -14.04
N LEU A 36 14.66 8.26 -12.83
CA LEU A 36 15.72 9.08 -12.23
C LEU A 36 17.02 8.30 -11.99
N ILE A 37 16.94 7.02 -11.61
CA ILE A 37 18.12 6.15 -11.49
C ILE A 37 18.86 6.08 -12.84
N ASN A 38 18.13 5.86 -13.93
CA ASN A 38 18.71 5.75 -15.25
C ASN A 38 19.30 7.07 -15.74
N GLU A 39 18.58 8.18 -15.55
CA GLU A 39 19.04 9.51 -15.93
C GLU A 39 20.28 9.95 -15.14
N THR A 40 20.27 9.74 -13.82
CA THR A 40 21.43 10.11 -12.97
C THR A 40 22.64 9.23 -13.22
N ALA A 41 22.48 8.02 -13.79
CA ALA A 41 23.60 7.14 -14.12
C ALA A 41 24.58 7.78 -15.12
N GLN A 42 24.10 8.65 -16.00
CA GLN A 42 24.92 9.35 -17.00
C GLN A 42 25.88 10.38 -16.37
N TYR A 43 25.54 10.91 -15.20
CA TYR A 43 26.30 11.92 -14.47
C TYR A 43 27.22 11.35 -13.39
N ARG A 44 27.27 10.01 -13.25
CA ARG A 44 27.98 9.36 -12.15
C ARG A 44 29.25 8.64 -12.63
N SER A 45 30.24 8.61 -11.74
CA SER A 45 31.42 7.79 -11.94
C SER A 45 31.05 6.28 -11.94
N PRO A 46 31.69 5.43 -12.75
CA PRO A 46 31.47 4.00 -12.79
C PRO A 46 31.64 3.28 -11.43
N VAL A 47 32.39 3.89 -10.52
CA VAL A 47 32.71 3.34 -9.19
C VAL A 47 31.87 4.00 -8.08
N SER A 48 30.79 4.71 -8.38
CA SER A 48 29.96 5.35 -7.37
C SER A 48 28.96 4.39 -6.72
N ARG A 49 28.61 4.64 -5.43
CA ARG A 49 27.55 3.89 -4.73
C ARG A 49 26.25 3.95 -5.51
N PHE A 50 25.44 2.90 -5.40
CA PHE A 50 24.09 2.88 -5.99
C PHE A 50 23.25 4.05 -5.45
N PRO A 51 22.54 4.80 -6.32
CA PRO A 51 21.79 5.97 -5.90
C PRO A 51 20.65 5.60 -4.96
N ASN A 52 20.52 6.32 -3.87
CA ASN A 52 19.43 6.12 -2.94
C ASN A 52 18.16 6.86 -3.40
N ILE A 53 17.58 6.39 -4.50
CA ILE A 53 16.32 6.91 -5.06
C ILE A 53 15.25 5.85 -4.85
N LEU A 54 14.23 6.18 -4.07
CA LEU A 54 13.16 5.26 -3.68
C LEU A 54 11.79 5.84 -4.02
N SER A 55 10.84 5.00 -4.34
CA SER A 55 9.44 5.42 -4.29
C SER A 55 9.01 5.61 -2.82
N LEU A 56 8.00 6.43 -2.60
CA LEU A 56 7.44 6.65 -1.26
C LEU A 56 7.06 5.33 -0.58
N ASP A 57 6.42 4.43 -1.31
CA ASP A 57 6.05 3.10 -0.79
C ASP A 57 7.28 2.28 -0.39
N ALA A 58 8.34 2.26 -1.22
CA ALA A 58 9.57 1.55 -0.91
C ALA A 58 10.30 2.15 0.30
N TRP A 59 10.31 3.49 0.40
CA TRP A 59 10.90 4.20 1.54
C TRP A 59 10.14 3.91 2.83
N VAL A 60 8.80 3.98 2.82
CA VAL A 60 7.97 3.66 3.98
C VAL A 60 8.22 2.22 4.46
N ARG A 61 8.31 1.25 3.53
CA ARG A 61 8.61 -0.15 3.86
C ARG A 61 10.01 -0.32 4.45
N GLN A 62 10.98 0.44 3.96
CA GLN A 62 12.34 0.42 4.50
C GLN A 62 12.40 0.98 5.92
N VAL A 63 11.79 2.15 6.15
CA VAL A 63 11.70 2.79 7.47
C VAL A 63 10.96 1.88 8.46
N TRP A 64 9.85 1.26 8.01
CA TRP A 64 9.13 0.32 8.86
C TRP A 64 10.01 -0.86 9.30
N ARG A 65 10.74 -1.48 8.36
CA ARG A 65 11.63 -2.60 8.70
C ARG A 65 12.72 -2.20 9.67
N GLN A 66 13.37 -1.07 9.46
CA GLN A 66 14.41 -0.55 10.36
C GLN A 66 13.88 -0.29 11.76
N ASN A 67 12.67 0.26 11.87
CA ASN A 67 12.05 0.50 13.17
C ASN A 67 11.50 -0.78 13.81
N ALA A 68 11.04 -1.75 13.04
CA ALA A 68 10.57 -3.02 13.57
C ALA A 68 11.70 -3.87 14.18
N GLU A 69 12.91 -3.73 13.68
CA GLU A 69 14.11 -4.39 14.24
C GLU A 69 14.52 -3.78 15.60
N THR A 70 14.20 -2.50 15.83
CA THR A 70 14.55 -1.78 17.07
C THR A 70 13.41 -1.73 18.08
N ALA A 71 12.17 -1.81 17.62
CA ALA A 71 10.99 -1.84 18.48
C ALA A 71 10.58 -3.28 18.75
N ASP A 72 10.40 -3.65 20.00
CA ASP A 72 9.86 -4.95 20.44
C ASP A 72 8.37 -5.10 20.03
N THR A 73 8.10 -4.97 18.75
CA THR A 73 6.77 -5.08 18.18
C THR A 73 6.65 -6.36 17.38
N SER A 74 5.74 -7.24 17.81
CA SER A 74 5.33 -8.44 17.08
C SER A 74 4.61 -8.12 15.74
N ARG A 75 4.49 -6.85 15.37
CA ARG A 75 3.81 -6.40 14.16
C ARG A 75 4.78 -6.39 12.98
N ARG A 76 4.45 -7.13 11.94
CA ARG A 76 5.18 -7.13 10.67
C ARG A 76 4.34 -6.52 9.55
N LEU A 77 4.98 -5.94 8.57
CA LEU A 77 4.32 -5.47 7.36
C LEU A 77 4.08 -6.66 6.43
N LEU A 78 2.82 -6.91 6.09
CA LEU A 78 2.45 -7.97 5.16
C LEU A 78 2.75 -7.55 3.71
N VAL A 79 3.22 -8.48 2.91
CA VAL A 79 3.31 -8.31 1.45
C VAL A 79 2.00 -8.73 0.78
N GLY A 80 1.78 -8.28 -0.46
CA GLY A 80 0.50 -8.49 -1.16
C GLY A 80 0.03 -9.94 -1.16
N SER A 81 0.92 -10.90 -1.47
CA SER A 81 0.59 -12.32 -1.47
C SER A 81 0.19 -12.88 -0.09
N GLU A 82 0.74 -12.35 0.99
CA GLU A 82 0.35 -12.71 2.35
C GLU A 82 -1.03 -12.14 2.71
N VAL A 83 -1.32 -10.92 2.27
CA VAL A 83 -2.65 -10.30 2.42
C VAL A 83 -3.70 -11.14 1.70
N ASP A 84 -3.41 -11.57 0.46
CA ASP A 84 -4.31 -12.40 -0.33
C ASP A 84 -4.54 -13.77 0.33
N ALA A 85 -3.48 -14.38 0.90
CA ALA A 85 -3.60 -15.65 1.62
C ALA A 85 -4.48 -15.52 2.87
N LEU A 86 -4.27 -14.46 3.66
CA LEU A 86 -5.07 -14.20 4.85
C LEU A 86 -6.55 -13.96 4.50
N TRP A 87 -6.84 -13.24 3.43
CA TRP A 87 -8.22 -13.04 3.00
C TRP A 87 -8.88 -14.33 2.55
N ARG A 88 -8.18 -15.21 1.84
CA ARG A 88 -8.69 -16.53 1.49
C ARG A 88 -9.00 -17.37 2.73
N GLU A 89 -8.11 -17.35 3.72
CA GLU A 89 -8.33 -18.04 4.99
C GLU A 89 -9.57 -17.50 5.72
N VAL A 90 -9.73 -16.17 5.81
CA VAL A 90 -10.90 -15.54 6.45
C VAL A 90 -12.19 -15.95 5.75
N ILE A 91 -12.23 -15.91 4.41
CA ILE A 91 -13.42 -16.29 3.63
C ILE A 91 -13.72 -17.78 3.81
N SER A 92 -12.74 -18.66 3.73
CA SER A 92 -12.91 -20.10 3.93
C SER A 92 -13.43 -20.42 5.33
N LYS A 93 -12.90 -19.74 6.35
CA LYS A 93 -13.38 -19.89 7.73
C LYS A 93 -14.82 -19.40 7.89
N TYR A 94 -15.16 -18.26 7.28
CA TYR A 94 -16.53 -17.74 7.28
C TYR A 94 -17.50 -18.73 6.62
N GLU A 95 -17.13 -19.27 5.44
CA GLU A 95 -17.93 -20.26 4.72
C GLU A 95 -18.16 -21.53 5.55
N SER A 96 -17.11 -22.04 6.20
CA SER A 96 -17.23 -23.24 7.06
C SER A 96 -18.12 -23.03 8.28
N GLN A 97 -18.23 -21.80 8.78
CA GLN A 97 -19.08 -21.44 9.91
C GLN A 97 -20.54 -21.16 9.51
N ASN A 98 -20.79 -20.85 8.24
CA ASN A 98 -22.10 -20.49 7.70
C ASN A 98 -22.52 -21.48 6.61
N SER A 99 -22.97 -22.66 7.05
CA SER A 99 -23.37 -23.75 6.14
C SER A 99 -24.61 -23.46 5.28
N ALA A 100 -25.25 -22.31 5.47
CA ALA A 100 -26.47 -21.92 4.74
C ALA A 100 -26.22 -21.61 3.26
N PHE A 101 -24.97 -21.27 2.88
CA PHE A 101 -24.60 -21.00 1.48
C PHE A 101 -23.12 -21.34 1.24
N SER A 102 -22.81 -21.76 0.04
CA SER A 102 -21.45 -21.96 -0.45
C SER A 102 -21.13 -20.92 -1.50
N LEU A 103 -19.95 -20.33 -1.41
CA LEU A 103 -19.49 -19.34 -2.38
C LEU A 103 -19.05 -20.04 -3.67
N LEU A 104 -19.57 -19.59 -4.80
CA LEU A 104 -19.19 -20.13 -6.11
C LEU A 104 -17.72 -19.81 -6.47
N GLN A 105 -17.19 -18.69 -5.97
CA GLN A 105 -15.83 -18.23 -6.26
C GLN A 105 -15.19 -17.62 -5.01
N PRO A 106 -14.67 -18.43 -4.08
CA PRO A 106 -14.07 -17.95 -2.83
C PRO A 106 -12.88 -16.99 -3.04
N GLU A 107 -12.07 -17.23 -4.07
CA GLU A 107 -10.94 -16.35 -4.40
C GLU A 107 -11.39 -14.96 -4.86
N ALA A 108 -12.43 -14.89 -5.68
CA ALA A 108 -13.00 -13.62 -6.11
C ALA A 108 -13.62 -12.86 -4.94
N ALA A 109 -14.30 -13.55 -4.04
CA ALA A 109 -14.84 -12.99 -2.80
C ALA A 109 -13.73 -12.44 -1.89
N ALA A 110 -12.63 -13.18 -1.71
CA ALA A 110 -11.47 -12.74 -0.94
C ALA A 110 -10.82 -11.47 -1.54
N ALA A 111 -10.63 -11.44 -2.86
CA ALA A 111 -10.08 -10.27 -3.56
C ALA A 111 -11.01 -9.04 -3.45
N LEU A 112 -12.33 -9.25 -3.53
CA LEU A 112 -13.31 -8.19 -3.33
C LEU A 112 -13.28 -7.65 -1.92
N ALA A 113 -13.29 -8.51 -0.90
CA ALA A 113 -13.21 -8.14 0.51
C ALA A 113 -11.94 -7.34 0.83
N ALA A 114 -10.79 -7.74 0.28
CA ALA A 114 -9.53 -7.00 0.41
C ALA A 114 -9.63 -5.58 -0.16
N ARG A 115 -10.21 -5.44 -1.36
CA ARG A 115 -10.42 -4.13 -2.01
C ARG A 115 -11.40 -3.26 -1.24
N CYS A 116 -12.53 -3.82 -0.79
CA CYS A 116 -13.51 -3.10 0.02
C CYS A 116 -12.87 -2.57 1.32
N ARG A 117 -12.11 -3.41 2.02
CA ARG A 117 -11.41 -2.98 3.23
C ARG A 117 -10.42 -1.85 2.96
N SER A 118 -9.69 -1.92 1.84
CA SER A 118 -8.75 -0.85 1.46
C SER A 118 -9.48 0.45 1.19
N ALA A 119 -10.57 0.41 0.44
CA ALA A 119 -11.41 1.58 0.17
C ALA A 119 -12.00 2.17 1.44
N LEU A 120 -12.54 1.35 2.34
CA LEU A 120 -13.07 1.82 3.62
C LEU A 120 -12.01 2.54 4.47
N LYS A 121 -10.75 2.06 4.43
CA LYS A 121 -9.64 2.74 5.10
C LYS A 121 -9.25 4.05 4.41
N GLU A 122 -9.19 4.05 3.09
CA GLU A 122 -8.84 5.22 2.28
C GLU A 122 -9.83 6.37 2.51
N TYR A 123 -11.11 6.06 2.57
CA TYR A 123 -12.17 7.03 2.83
C TYR A 123 -12.47 7.25 4.31
N CYS A 124 -11.66 6.69 5.23
CA CYS A 124 -11.84 6.81 6.68
C CYS A 124 -13.23 6.40 7.17
N ILE A 125 -13.87 5.41 6.53
CA ILE A 125 -15.20 4.93 6.90
C ILE A 125 -15.07 3.94 8.06
N PRO A 126 -15.66 4.22 9.24
CA PRO A 126 -15.56 3.36 10.41
C PRO A 126 -16.45 2.11 10.26
N MET A 127 -15.82 0.93 10.06
CA MET A 127 -16.52 -0.35 9.93
C MET A 127 -17.40 -0.72 11.14
N ALA A 128 -17.09 -0.16 12.31
CA ALA A 128 -17.81 -0.43 13.55
C ALA A 128 -19.09 0.39 13.71
N SER A 129 -19.36 1.38 12.82
CA SER A 129 -20.55 2.20 12.95
C SER A 129 -21.81 1.39 12.61
N GLU A 130 -22.84 1.57 13.42
CA GLU A 130 -24.12 0.90 13.23
C GLU A 130 -24.79 1.29 11.90
N GLN A 131 -24.59 2.53 11.46
CA GLN A 131 -25.06 3.04 10.16
C GLN A 131 -24.46 2.28 8.98
N VAL A 132 -23.15 1.99 9.01
CA VAL A 132 -22.47 1.23 7.97
C VAL A 132 -22.99 -0.21 7.95
N ARG A 133 -23.17 -0.84 9.12
CA ARG A 133 -23.74 -2.19 9.22
C ARG A 133 -25.17 -2.26 8.71
N ALA A 134 -26.00 -1.27 9.06
CA ALA A 134 -27.39 -1.19 8.59
C ALA A 134 -27.45 -1.03 7.06
N ALA A 135 -26.58 -0.21 6.46
CA ALA A 135 -26.52 -0.04 5.01
C ALA A 135 -26.15 -1.36 4.31
N PHE A 136 -25.15 -2.10 4.80
CA PHE A 136 -24.77 -3.41 4.24
C PHE A 136 -25.88 -4.44 4.38
N ASN A 137 -26.59 -4.47 5.51
CA ASN A 137 -27.70 -5.41 5.72
C ASN A 137 -28.89 -5.12 4.80
N SER A 138 -29.22 -3.84 4.57
CA SER A 138 -30.35 -3.44 3.70
C SER A 138 -30.09 -3.80 2.22
N GLU A 139 -28.84 -3.72 1.75
CA GLU A 139 -28.49 -4.12 0.40
C GLU A 139 -28.53 -5.66 0.22
N SER A 140 -28.14 -6.42 1.24
CA SER A 140 -28.23 -7.87 1.19
C SER A 140 -29.67 -8.38 1.11
N ASP A 141 -30.60 -7.73 1.79
CA ASP A 141 -32.03 -8.05 1.73
C ASP A 141 -32.62 -7.74 0.35
N THR A 142 -32.21 -6.66 -0.29
CA THR A 142 -32.63 -6.31 -1.65
C THR A 142 -32.13 -7.31 -2.69
N ALA A 143 -30.90 -7.80 -2.55
CA ALA A 143 -30.34 -8.81 -3.45
C ALA A 143 -31.00 -10.19 -3.27
N CYS A 144 -31.46 -10.52 -2.07
CA CYS A 144 -32.22 -11.76 -1.80
C CYS A 144 -33.67 -11.69 -2.28
N SER A 145 -34.29 -10.52 -2.32
CA SER A 145 -35.68 -10.36 -2.77
C SER A 145 -35.84 -10.32 -4.29
N LEU A 146 -34.75 -10.27 -5.07
CA LEU A 146 -34.73 -10.30 -6.53
C LEU A 146 -34.50 -11.71 -7.11
N ARG A 147 -34.51 -12.75 -6.30
CA ARG A 147 -34.50 -14.17 -6.68
C ARG A 147 -35.85 -14.82 -6.39
#